data_38695b65b75e3116bfe87b45a577814b
#
_entry.id   38695b65b75e3116bfe87b45a577814b
#
_cell.length_a   1.000
_cell.length_b   1.000
_cell.length_c   1.000
_cell.angle_alpha   90.00
_cell.angle_beta   90.00
_cell.angle_gamma   90.00
#
_symmetry.space_group_name_H-M   'P 1'
#
loop_
_entity.id
_entity.type
_entity.pdbx_description
1 polymer ?
#
loop_
_entity_poly.entity_id
_entity_poly.type
_entity_poly.pdbx_seq_one_letter_code
_entity_poly.pdbx_strand_id
1 'polypeptide(L)'
;MGREFVWLVVVVIMGGSTFVLLNSEGEGDTGQPQNYSILSAYHGLDQLPFAASLLCGFNVAGDDGMPVVFSVQLQDESVVPESFLVIRSDGETVVPNCATLHPADELLEQRTVLLTGDFGTYGETPHRVEVTGPLLTLNGEPLLGLSTEDITPLEDGPRIVLAERFAPDTNGLAGECP
;
A
#
# COMPACT_ATOMS: atom_id res chain seq x y z
N MET A 1 -14.03 -1.76 -33.42
CA MET A 1 -12.92 -1.90 -34.38
C MET A 1 -12.18 -3.15 -34.01
N GLY A 2 -12.31 -4.22 -34.81
CA GLY A 2 -11.71 -5.52 -34.51
C GLY A 2 -10.20 -5.47 -34.65
N ARG A 3 -9.50 -5.93 -33.64
CA ARG A 3 -8.06 -6.19 -33.70
C ARG A 3 -7.88 -7.57 -34.33
N GLU A 4 -7.31 -7.58 -35.52
CA GLU A 4 -6.94 -8.80 -36.20
C GLU A 4 -5.75 -9.44 -35.46
N PHE A 5 -5.92 -10.68 -35.03
CA PHE A 5 -4.85 -11.48 -34.48
C PHE A 5 -3.96 -12.00 -35.63
N VAL A 6 -2.73 -11.56 -35.68
CA VAL A 6 -1.71 -12.11 -36.59
C VAL A 6 -1.05 -13.30 -35.91
N TRP A 7 -1.39 -14.51 -36.35
CA TRP A 7 -0.70 -15.73 -35.95
C TRP A 7 0.59 -15.85 -36.78
N LEU A 8 1.73 -15.76 -36.13
CA LEU A 8 3.01 -16.08 -36.75
C LEU A 8 3.30 -17.58 -36.55
N VAL A 9 3.09 -18.38 -37.58
CA VAL A 9 3.49 -19.80 -37.60
C VAL A 9 4.86 -19.88 -38.24
N VAL A 10 5.89 -20.22 -37.46
CA VAL A 10 7.22 -20.50 -37.98
C VAL A 10 7.36 -22.01 -38.13
N VAL A 11 7.40 -22.48 -39.37
CA VAL A 11 7.68 -23.89 -39.70
C VAL A 11 9.15 -24.04 -40.06
N VAL A 12 9.90 -24.74 -39.22
CA VAL A 12 11.27 -25.08 -39.51
C VAL A 12 11.37 -26.57 -39.93
N ILE A 13 11.76 -26.82 -41.19
CA ILE A 13 11.94 -28.17 -41.71
C ILE A 13 13.42 -28.51 -41.67
N MET A 14 13.82 -29.34 -40.74
CA MET A 14 15.18 -29.93 -40.69
C MET A 14 15.05 -31.44 -40.64
N GLY A 15 15.54 -32.13 -41.72
CA GLY A 15 15.81 -33.57 -41.71
C GLY A 15 14.64 -34.49 -41.38
N GLY A 16 13.46 -34.27 -42.00
CA GLY A 16 12.36 -35.25 -41.98
C GLY A 16 11.45 -35.26 -40.76
N SER A 17 11.64 -34.35 -39.81
CA SER A 17 10.72 -34.17 -38.69
C SER A 17 10.19 -32.74 -38.66
N THR A 18 8.87 -32.62 -38.65
CA THR A 18 8.20 -31.29 -38.54
C THR A 18 7.93 -31.02 -37.07
N PHE A 19 8.61 -30.01 -36.52
CA PHE A 19 8.28 -29.49 -35.19
C PHE A 19 7.44 -28.21 -35.38
N VAL A 20 6.24 -28.23 -34.82
CA VAL A 20 5.38 -27.07 -34.73
C VAL A 20 5.59 -26.45 -33.34
N LEU A 21 6.27 -25.33 -33.28
CA LEU A 21 6.34 -24.51 -32.06
C LEU A 21 5.11 -23.62 -32.03
N LEU A 22 4.13 -23.97 -31.21
CA LEU A 22 3.04 -23.07 -30.85
C LEU A 22 3.54 -22.14 -29.75
N ASN A 23 3.94 -20.92 -30.12
CA ASN A 23 4.06 -19.85 -29.14
C ASN A 23 2.64 -19.47 -28.69
N SER A 24 2.24 -19.94 -27.54
CA SER A 24 1.17 -19.29 -26.81
C SER A 24 1.78 -18.01 -26.20
N GLU A 25 1.62 -16.90 -26.90
CA GLU A 25 1.70 -15.61 -26.24
C GLU A 25 0.55 -15.57 -25.25
N GLY A 26 0.86 -15.83 -23.98
CA GLY A 26 -0.03 -15.44 -22.91
C GLY A 26 -0.31 -13.97 -23.07
N GLU A 27 -1.56 -13.58 -23.06
CA GLU A 27 -1.96 -12.20 -22.87
C GLU A 27 -1.29 -11.74 -21.57
N GLY A 28 -0.06 -11.24 -21.69
CA GLY A 28 0.52 -10.38 -20.70
C GLY A 28 -0.40 -9.16 -20.67
N ASP A 29 -1.12 -9.00 -19.60
CA ASP A 29 -1.63 -7.71 -19.19
C ASP A 29 -0.48 -6.73 -19.41
N THR A 30 -0.58 -5.91 -20.46
CA THR A 30 0.32 -4.79 -20.67
C THR A 30 -0.07 -3.77 -19.60
N GLY A 31 0.28 -4.10 -18.35
CA GLY A 31 0.10 -3.23 -17.21
C GLY A 31 0.74 -1.91 -17.56
N GLN A 32 -0.11 -0.90 -17.74
CA GLN A 32 0.36 0.47 -17.59
C GLN A 32 1.14 0.50 -16.29
N PRO A 33 2.29 1.17 -16.20
CA PRO A 33 3.00 1.29 -14.94
C PRO A 33 2.01 1.83 -13.92
N GLN A 34 1.60 0.96 -12.99
CA GLN A 34 0.67 1.31 -11.92
C GLN A 34 1.44 2.31 -11.07
N ASN A 35 1.04 3.58 -11.14
CA ASN A 35 1.71 4.65 -10.42
C ASN A 35 1.19 4.65 -8.97
N TYR A 36 1.65 3.68 -8.18
CA TYR A 36 1.31 3.63 -6.75
C TYR A 36 1.94 4.79 -6.00
N SER A 37 1.26 5.28 -4.99
CA SER A 37 1.74 6.39 -4.17
C SER A 37 1.24 6.29 -2.73
N ILE A 38 1.96 6.90 -1.82
CA ILE A 38 1.44 7.30 -0.52
C ILE A 38 0.68 8.60 -0.75
N LEU A 39 -0.61 8.61 -0.43
CA LEU A 39 -1.51 9.74 -0.68
C LEU A 39 -1.41 10.80 0.42
N SER A 40 -1.20 10.37 1.65
CA SER A 40 -0.97 11.24 2.80
C SER A 40 -0.48 10.45 4.00
N ALA A 41 0.11 11.17 4.95
CA ALA A 41 0.35 10.71 6.31
C ALA A 41 -0.12 11.79 7.29
N TYR A 42 -0.48 11.39 8.51
CA TYR A 42 -0.91 12.32 9.54
C TYR A 42 -0.06 12.14 10.78
N HIS A 43 0.26 13.23 11.47
CA HIS A 43 0.93 13.20 12.78
C HIS A 43 0.13 13.98 13.80
N GLY A 44 0.42 13.76 15.10
CA GLY A 44 -0.28 14.43 16.21
C GLY A 44 -1.26 13.52 16.97
N LEU A 45 -1.23 12.19 16.71
CA LEU A 45 -1.82 11.21 17.61
C LEU A 45 -0.82 10.89 18.73
N ASP A 46 -0.52 11.90 19.53
CA ASP A 46 0.49 11.78 20.58
C ASP A 46 -0.05 10.97 21.77
N GLN A 47 0.82 10.18 22.39
CA GLN A 47 0.50 9.40 23.60
C GLN A 47 -0.70 8.46 23.41
N LEU A 48 -0.58 7.50 22.51
CA LEU A 48 -1.60 6.48 22.32
C LEU A 48 -2.08 5.85 23.62
N PRO A 49 -3.40 5.66 23.80
CA PRO A 49 -3.95 5.03 24.99
C PRO A 49 -3.59 3.54 25.02
N PHE A 50 -3.60 2.94 26.23
CA PHE A 50 -3.32 1.50 26.40
C PHE A 50 -4.19 0.61 25.48
N ALA A 51 -5.42 1.02 25.18
CA ALA A 51 -6.31 0.28 24.26
C ALA A 51 -5.71 0.09 22.85
N ALA A 52 -4.84 0.99 22.39
CA ALA A 52 -4.17 0.86 21.10
C ALA A 52 -3.23 -0.37 21.07
N SER A 53 -2.76 -0.83 22.22
CA SER A 53 -1.93 -2.03 22.34
C SER A 53 -2.63 -3.31 21.86
N LEU A 54 -3.95 -3.32 21.79
CA LEU A 54 -4.73 -4.44 21.24
C LEU A 54 -4.52 -4.59 19.73
N LEU A 55 -4.22 -3.50 19.03
CA LEU A 55 -4.02 -3.49 17.59
C LEU A 55 -2.63 -4.04 17.20
N CYS A 56 -1.64 -3.84 18.06
CA CYS A 56 -0.25 -4.25 17.83
C CYS A 56 0.13 -5.58 18.52
N GLY A 57 -0.72 -6.10 19.40
CA GLY A 57 -0.42 -7.33 20.16
C GLY A 57 0.63 -7.17 21.28
N PHE A 58 1.14 -5.95 21.50
CA PHE A 58 2.06 -5.60 22.61
C PHE A 58 1.81 -4.15 23.04
N ASN A 59 2.48 -3.74 24.13
CA ASN A 59 2.24 -2.41 24.71
C ASN A 59 2.83 -1.29 23.83
N VAL A 60 1.97 -0.44 23.30
CA VAL A 60 2.28 0.79 22.55
C VAL A 60 1.71 2.03 23.26
N ALA A 61 1.33 1.89 24.53
CA ALA A 61 0.81 3.03 25.30
C ALA A 61 1.92 4.08 25.48
N GLY A 62 1.62 5.30 25.09
CA GLY A 62 2.58 6.42 25.15
C GLY A 62 3.36 6.64 23.87
N ASP A 63 3.28 5.71 22.88
CA ASP A 63 3.80 5.93 21.53
C ASP A 63 2.92 6.93 20.78
N ASP A 64 3.48 7.51 19.73
CA ASP A 64 2.72 8.31 18.76
C ASP A 64 2.11 7.41 17.71
N GLY A 65 0.96 7.80 17.17
CA GLY A 65 0.30 7.14 16.05
C GLY A 65 0.42 7.97 14.77
N MET A 66 0.72 7.30 13.65
CA MET A 66 0.82 7.92 12.34
C MET A 66 0.03 7.09 11.31
N PRO A 67 -1.20 7.46 10.97
CA PRO A 67 -1.92 6.88 9.84
C PRO A 67 -1.24 7.27 8.52
N VAL A 68 -0.96 6.28 7.67
CA VAL A 68 -0.38 6.44 6.32
C VAL A 68 -1.33 5.84 5.30
N VAL A 69 -1.78 6.63 4.34
CA VAL A 69 -2.81 6.25 3.36
C VAL A 69 -2.17 5.98 2.00
N PHE A 70 -2.46 4.81 1.42
CA PHE A 70 -1.96 4.37 0.12
C PHE A 70 -3.02 4.48 -0.98
N SER A 71 -2.58 4.66 -2.21
CA SER A 71 -3.46 4.66 -3.40
C SER A 71 -3.99 3.27 -3.76
N VAL A 72 -3.49 2.22 -3.11
CA VAL A 72 -3.78 0.81 -3.41
C VAL A 72 -4.02 0.02 -2.13
N GLN A 73 -4.76 -1.08 -2.22
CA GLN A 73 -4.92 -2.03 -1.12
C GLN A 73 -3.65 -2.82 -0.89
N LEU A 74 -3.33 -3.08 0.36
CA LEU A 74 -2.12 -3.74 0.82
C LEU A 74 -2.40 -5.19 1.23
N GLN A 75 -1.40 -6.03 1.11
CA GLN A 75 -1.40 -7.38 1.66
C GLN A 75 -1.03 -7.31 3.13
N ASP A 76 -1.93 -7.73 4.02
CA ASP A 76 -1.78 -7.59 5.47
C ASP A 76 -0.47 -8.20 6.00
N GLU A 77 -0.10 -9.39 5.53
CA GLU A 77 1.12 -10.08 5.97
C GLU A 77 2.42 -9.34 5.59
N SER A 78 2.35 -8.39 4.67
CA SER A 78 3.49 -7.55 4.28
C SER A 78 3.60 -6.25 5.08
N VAL A 79 2.57 -5.94 5.87
CA VAL A 79 2.54 -4.74 6.71
C VAL A 79 3.29 -5.05 8.01
N VAL A 80 4.58 -4.83 7.99
CA VAL A 80 5.49 -5.04 9.13
C VAL A 80 6.28 -3.76 9.42
N PRO A 81 6.70 -3.53 10.66
CA PRO A 81 7.43 -2.30 11.03
C PRO A 81 8.64 -2.02 10.14
N GLU A 82 9.39 -3.04 9.78
CA GLU A 82 10.61 -2.96 8.97
C GLU A 82 10.33 -2.52 7.52
N SER A 83 9.06 -2.54 7.09
CA SER A 83 8.65 -2.01 5.78
C SER A 83 8.67 -0.49 5.73
N PHE A 84 8.81 0.20 6.86
CA PHE A 84 8.67 1.64 6.96
C PHE A 84 9.85 2.31 7.62
N LEU A 85 10.13 3.52 7.17
CA LEU A 85 11.07 4.44 7.81
C LEU A 85 10.40 5.82 7.90
N VAL A 86 10.37 6.37 9.10
CA VAL A 86 9.95 7.75 9.34
C VAL A 86 11.19 8.60 9.53
N ILE A 87 11.29 9.71 8.80
CA ILE A 87 12.38 10.66 8.89
C ILE A 87 11.83 11.93 9.53
N ARG A 88 12.45 12.36 10.59
CA ARG A 88 12.07 13.55 11.34
C ARG A 88 12.74 14.81 10.75
N SER A 89 12.24 15.96 11.10
CA SER A 89 12.74 17.25 10.62
C SER A 89 14.18 17.58 11.08
N ASP A 90 14.64 16.95 12.15
CA ASP A 90 16.02 17.01 12.64
C ASP A 90 16.98 16.04 11.89
N GLY A 91 16.44 15.20 11.01
CA GLY A 91 17.18 14.20 10.24
C GLY A 91 17.31 12.85 10.94
N GLU A 92 16.77 12.68 12.15
CA GLU A 92 16.69 11.37 12.78
C GLU A 92 15.74 10.44 12.01
N THR A 93 16.04 9.14 12.04
CA THR A 93 15.26 8.12 11.37
C THR A 93 14.70 7.14 12.40
N VAL A 94 13.42 6.83 12.27
CA VAL A 94 12.69 5.94 13.18
C VAL A 94 12.06 4.81 12.39
N VAL A 95 12.39 3.58 12.75
CA VAL A 95 11.60 2.40 12.35
C VAL A 95 10.44 2.30 13.33
N PRO A 96 9.18 2.20 12.86
CA PRO A 96 8.03 2.07 13.75
C PRO A 96 8.16 0.87 14.71
N ASN A 97 7.58 0.98 15.89
CA ASN A 97 7.45 -0.14 16.82
C ASN A 97 6.39 -1.14 16.35
N CYS A 98 5.33 -0.64 15.68
CA CYS A 98 4.26 -1.43 15.10
C CYS A 98 3.82 -0.82 13.78
N ALA A 99 3.37 -1.68 12.86
CA ALA A 99 2.64 -1.33 11.66
C ALA A 99 1.44 -2.27 11.52
N THR A 100 0.24 -1.75 11.31
CA THR A 100 -0.97 -2.56 11.24
C THR A 100 -2.03 -1.89 10.36
N LEU A 101 -2.85 -2.69 9.68
CA LEU A 101 -4.03 -2.20 8.98
C LEU A 101 -5.21 -1.93 9.92
N HIS A 102 -5.18 -2.51 11.14
CA HIS A 102 -6.26 -2.30 12.09
C HIS A 102 -6.40 -0.84 12.54
N PRO A 103 -7.63 -0.33 12.71
CA PRO A 103 -8.93 -1.00 12.56
C PRO A 103 -9.51 -0.96 11.13
N ALA A 104 -8.79 -0.51 10.11
CA ALA A 104 -9.23 -0.38 8.72
C ALA A 104 -8.80 -1.61 7.90
N ASP A 105 -9.19 -2.80 8.34
CA ASP A 105 -8.80 -4.09 7.78
C ASP A 105 -9.92 -4.83 7.03
N GLU A 106 -11.09 -4.22 6.90
CA GLU A 106 -12.19 -4.77 6.12
C GLU A 106 -11.91 -4.70 4.61
N LEU A 107 -12.66 -5.48 3.84
CA LEU A 107 -12.55 -5.49 2.39
C LEU A 107 -12.71 -4.07 1.82
N LEU A 108 -11.76 -3.65 0.99
CA LEU A 108 -11.63 -2.32 0.37
C LEU A 108 -11.07 -1.22 1.29
N GLU A 109 -10.87 -1.47 2.57
CA GLU A 109 -10.30 -0.51 3.51
C GLU A 109 -8.79 -0.67 3.72
N GLN A 110 -8.20 -1.79 3.30
CA GLN A 110 -6.79 -2.18 3.49
C GLN A 110 -5.80 -1.23 2.79
N ARG A 111 -5.97 0.07 2.98
CA ARG A 111 -5.17 1.14 2.36
C ARG A 111 -4.51 2.05 3.36
N THR A 112 -4.92 1.95 4.64
CA THR A 112 -4.42 2.81 5.70
C THR A 112 -3.64 1.97 6.69
N VAL A 113 -2.36 2.26 6.80
CA VAL A 113 -1.49 1.64 7.81
C VAL A 113 -1.38 2.58 8.99
N LEU A 114 -1.67 2.09 10.20
CA LEU A 114 -1.32 2.77 11.43
C LEU A 114 0.11 2.37 11.83
N LEU A 115 1.03 3.32 11.79
CA LEU A 115 2.36 3.19 12.36
C LEU A 115 2.33 3.68 13.80
N THR A 116 3.07 3.03 14.70
CA THR A 116 3.28 3.55 16.06
C THR A 116 4.77 3.61 16.38
N GLY A 117 5.18 4.61 17.14
CA GLY A 117 6.58 4.83 17.50
C GLY A 117 6.81 6.19 18.13
N ASP A 118 8.06 6.51 18.38
CA ASP A 118 8.47 7.86 18.80
C ASP A 118 8.79 8.68 17.53
N PHE A 119 7.76 9.31 16.97
CA PHE A 119 7.92 10.09 15.74
C PHE A 119 8.25 11.56 15.99
N GLY A 120 8.44 11.94 17.24
CA GLY A 120 8.85 13.27 17.66
C GLY A 120 7.67 14.18 18.00
N THR A 121 7.98 15.12 18.89
CA THR A 121 7.06 16.12 19.42
C THR A 121 7.38 17.50 18.84
N TYR A 122 6.86 18.55 19.48
CA TYR A 122 7.05 19.94 19.11
C TYR A 122 8.50 20.26 18.73
N GLY A 123 8.71 20.67 17.46
CA GLY A 123 10.01 21.10 16.91
C GLY A 123 10.80 19.98 16.19
N GLU A 124 10.43 18.72 16.34
CA GLU A 124 11.08 17.55 15.73
C GLU A 124 10.05 16.64 15.07
N THR A 125 9.11 17.25 14.35
CA THR A 125 7.98 16.56 13.73
C THR A 125 8.42 15.64 12.59
N PRO A 126 7.65 14.60 12.28
CA PRO A 126 7.87 13.78 11.09
C PRO A 126 7.88 14.66 9.83
N HIS A 127 8.86 14.46 8.97
CA HIS A 127 9.02 15.19 7.72
C HIS A 127 8.79 14.31 6.49
N ARG A 128 9.12 13.02 6.59
CA ARG A 128 9.00 12.10 5.47
C ARG A 128 8.72 10.69 5.95
N VAL A 129 7.90 9.96 5.20
CA VAL A 129 7.69 8.51 5.36
C VAL A 129 8.16 7.81 4.10
N GLU A 130 8.93 6.74 4.26
CA GLU A 130 9.43 5.90 3.17
C GLU A 130 9.04 4.43 3.37
N VAL A 131 8.79 3.74 2.26
CA VAL A 131 8.70 2.27 2.22
C VAL A 131 10.10 1.72 1.93
N THR A 132 10.70 1.09 2.92
CA THR A 132 12.08 0.58 2.86
C THR A 132 12.17 -0.95 2.88
N GLY A 133 11.04 -1.63 3.07
CA GLY A 133 10.98 -3.09 3.20
C GLY A 133 9.93 -3.74 2.29
N PRO A 134 9.56 -4.99 2.58
CA PRO A 134 8.80 -5.86 1.67
C PRO A 134 7.29 -5.61 1.67
N LEU A 135 6.86 -4.34 1.63
CA LEU A 135 5.45 -3.99 1.51
C LEU A 135 4.91 -4.34 0.13
N LEU A 136 3.79 -5.04 0.08
CA LEU A 136 3.17 -5.52 -1.16
C LEU A 136 1.73 -4.99 -1.30
N THR A 137 1.32 -4.78 -2.56
CA THR A 137 -0.09 -4.60 -2.88
C THR A 137 -0.85 -5.89 -2.64
N LEU A 138 -2.18 -5.84 -2.58
CA LEU A 138 -3.03 -7.03 -2.50
C LEU A 138 -2.76 -8.05 -3.63
N ASN A 139 -2.28 -7.58 -4.78
CA ASN A 139 -1.91 -8.42 -5.93
C ASN A 139 -0.45 -8.92 -5.89
N GLY A 140 0.29 -8.61 -4.82
CA GLY A 140 1.68 -9.05 -4.62
C GLY A 140 2.73 -8.19 -5.32
N GLU A 141 2.39 -6.99 -5.80
CA GLU A 141 3.36 -6.08 -6.42
C GLU A 141 4.11 -5.28 -5.35
N PRO A 142 5.43 -5.11 -5.48
CA PRO A 142 6.23 -4.43 -4.46
C PRO A 142 6.03 -2.91 -4.49
N LEU A 143 5.97 -2.32 -3.30
CA LEU A 143 5.85 -0.88 -3.08
C LEU A 143 7.15 -0.23 -2.56
N LEU A 144 8.24 -0.98 -2.57
CA LEU A 144 9.55 -0.52 -2.13
C LEU A 144 9.97 0.79 -2.84
N GLY A 145 10.41 1.76 -2.07
CA GLY A 145 10.88 3.06 -2.57
C GLY A 145 9.79 4.13 -2.67
N LEU A 146 8.52 3.81 -2.38
CA LEU A 146 7.51 4.85 -2.22
C LEU A 146 7.84 5.75 -1.04
N SER A 147 7.58 7.03 -1.18
CA SER A 147 7.76 8.00 -0.10
C SER A 147 6.80 9.18 -0.23
N THR A 148 6.56 9.86 0.88
CA THR A 148 5.81 11.12 0.91
C THR A 148 6.40 12.08 1.92
N GLU A 149 6.37 13.37 1.59
CA GLU A 149 6.60 14.50 2.48
C GLU A 149 5.28 15.23 2.81
N ASP A 150 4.17 14.72 2.25
CA ASP A 150 2.84 15.24 2.55
C ASP A 150 2.35 14.67 3.89
N ILE A 151 2.90 15.19 4.97
CA ILE A 151 2.56 14.82 6.34
C ILE A 151 1.76 15.97 6.95
N THR A 152 0.50 15.70 7.25
CA THR A 152 -0.45 16.71 7.74
C THR A 152 -0.57 16.63 9.26
N PRO A 153 -0.45 17.74 10.00
CA PRO A 153 -0.84 17.79 11.41
C PRO A 153 -2.34 17.50 11.57
N LEU A 154 -2.71 16.71 12.57
CA LEU A 154 -4.12 16.43 12.85
C LEU A 154 -4.93 17.70 13.19
N GLU A 155 -4.27 18.73 13.73
CA GLU A 155 -4.90 20.03 14.03
C GLU A 155 -5.38 20.76 12.76
N ASP A 156 -4.80 20.47 11.59
CA ASP A 156 -5.25 21.02 10.30
C ASP A 156 -6.56 20.38 9.81
N GLY A 157 -7.02 19.35 10.49
CA GLY A 157 -8.26 18.66 10.23
C GLY A 157 -8.18 17.63 9.10
N PRO A 158 -9.25 16.83 8.92
CA PRO A 158 -9.29 15.78 7.91
C PRO A 158 -9.47 16.35 6.50
N ARG A 159 -8.86 15.69 5.52
CA ARG A 159 -9.08 15.96 4.09
C ARG A 159 -9.37 14.66 3.33
N ILE A 160 -10.14 14.75 2.26
CA ILE A 160 -10.39 13.62 1.37
C ILE A 160 -9.19 13.49 0.42
N VAL A 161 -8.47 12.39 0.50
CA VAL A 161 -7.28 12.10 -0.34
C VAL A 161 -7.58 11.05 -1.40
N LEU A 162 -8.65 10.26 -1.22
CA LEU A 162 -9.13 9.27 -2.17
C LEU A 162 -10.64 9.22 -2.15
N ALA A 163 -11.26 9.16 -3.33
CA ALA A 163 -12.68 8.89 -3.49
C ALA A 163 -12.85 7.89 -4.64
N GLU A 164 -13.46 6.74 -4.38
CA GLU A 164 -13.73 5.70 -5.37
C GLU A 164 -15.23 5.53 -5.54
N ARG A 165 -15.65 5.27 -6.76
CA ARG A 165 -17.03 4.98 -7.09
C ARG A 165 -17.14 3.51 -7.53
N PHE A 166 -17.92 2.75 -6.81
CA PHE A 166 -18.22 1.37 -7.14
C PHE A 166 -19.57 1.29 -7.89
N ALA A 167 -19.59 0.55 -9.00
CA ALA A 167 -20.86 0.20 -9.65
C ALA A 167 -21.53 -0.94 -8.88
N PRO A 168 -22.88 -1.00 -8.85
CA PRO A 168 -23.62 -2.02 -8.06
C PRO A 168 -23.30 -3.47 -8.43
N ASP A 169 -22.77 -3.72 -9.61
CA ASP A 169 -22.41 -5.01 -10.18
C ASP A 169 -20.91 -5.37 -10.00
N THR A 170 -20.13 -4.50 -9.40
CA THR A 170 -18.70 -4.72 -9.24
C THR A 170 -18.38 -5.31 -7.86
N ASN A 171 -17.87 -6.55 -7.87
CA ASN A 171 -17.18 -7.20 -6.75
C ASN A 171 -17.90 -7.30 -5.39
N GLY A 172 -19.15 -7.74 -5.39
CA GLY A 172 -19.80 -8.18 -4.16
C GLY A 172 -20.30 -7.06 -3.23
N LEU A 173 -20.23 -5.80 -3.65
CA LEU A 173 -20.94 -4.70 -2.99
C LEU A 173 -22.45 -4.71 -3.32
N ALA A 174 -22.95 -5.77 -3.96
CA ALA A 174 -24.37 -6.05 -4.13
C ALA A 174 -25.05 -6.51 -2.82
N GLY A 175 -24.42 -6.29 -1.67
CA GLY A 175 -25.05 -6.40 -0.37
C GLY A 175 -26.02 -5.24 -0.19
N GLU A 176 -27.30 -5.56 0.06
CA GLU A 176 -28.32 -4.59 0.41
C GLU A 176 -27.77 -3.66 1.49
N CYS A 177 -27.79 -2.35 1.22
CA CYS A 177 -27.65 -1.38 2.29
C CYS A 177 -28.78 -1.63 3.31
N PRO A 178 -28.48 -1.79 4.60
CA PRO A 178 -29.49 -1.98 5.64
C PRO A 178 -30.41 -0.77 5.77
#